data_433cc8fe1f183701f066c3e2c47f228d
#
_entry.id   433cc8fe1f183701f066c3e2c47f228d
#
_cell.length_a   1.000
_cell.length_b   1.000
_cell.length_c   1.000
_cell.angle_alpha   90.00
_cell.angle_beta   90.00
_cell.angle_gamma   90.00
#
_symmetry.space_group_name_H-M   'P 1'
#
loop_
_entity.id
_entity.type
_entity.pdbx_description
1 polymer ?
#
loop_
_entity_poly.entity_id
_entity_poly.type
_entity_poly.pdbx_seq_one_letter_code
_entity_poly.pdbx_strand_id
1 'polypeptide(L)'
;MFEHDHGVAVSAPVAPSAHDGALTARMLPVDGMLLLEPAARAGCGKDGRAACHALVHAGIAVTEHFMRYSQVSSYGRNVVHGLHCQLPPCAQGRLMHCSRGAIWAVGVDVRTGSRSFGQWAGQTLSAENGHQLWIPPGFLHGLCSLHEDTEVICRHTRPSAPSCERAIRWNDGILGVDWPVTDRQAVLFPSDGQAPSFSNVIDWFFCS
;
A
#
# COMPACT_ATOMS: atom_id res chain seq x y z
N MET A 1 57.06 -3.38 2.05
CA MET A 1 56.15 -3.07 3.19
C MET A 1 55.55 -1.71 2.89
N PHE A 2 54.47 -1.65 2.14
CA PHE A 2 53.65 -0.45 1.96
C PHE A 2 52.19 -0.91 1.86
N GLU A 3 51.50 -0.65 2.95
CA GLU A 3 50.03 -0.82 3.05
C GLU A 3 49.37 0.31 2.24
N HIS A 4 48.52 -0.02 1.29
CA HIS A 4 47.59 0.91 0.67
C HIS A 4 46.20 0.71 1.31
N ASP A 5 45.90 1.61 2.22
CA ASP A 5 44.59 1.82 2.81
C ASP A 5 43.68 2.46 1.73
N HIS A 6 42.72 1.69 1.17
CA HIS A 6 41.68 2.21 0.32
C HIS A 6 40.45 2.56 1.16
N GLY A 7 40.49 3.74 1.78
CA GLY A 7 39.31 4.33 2.39
C GLY A 7 38.17 4.50 1.39
N VAL A 8 37.12 3.72 1.55
CA VAL A 8 35.86 3.91 0.83
C VAL A 8 35.18 5.14 1.41
N ALA A 9 35.18 6.23 0.66
CA ALA A 9 34.45 7.43 1.01
C ALA A 9 32.95 7.14 0.95
N VAL A 10 32.32 7.05 2.11
CA VAL A 10 30.86 7.05 2.23
C VAL A 10 30.38 8.47 1.90
N SER A 11 29.80 8.66 0.73
CA SER A 11 29.22 9.94 0.34
C SER A 11 28.05 10.26 1.27
N ALA A 12 28.08 11.47 1.85
CA ALA A 12 26.98 12.02 2.65
C ALA A 12 25.67 12.05 1.84
N PRO A 13 24.49 11.85 2.49
CA PRO A 13 23.22 11.91 1.81
C PRO A 13 23.03 13.31 1.21
N VAL A 14 22.75 13.35 -0.09
CA VAL A 14 22.41 14.58 -0.81
C VAL A 14 21.05 15.06 -0.28
N ALA A 15 21.03 16.27 0.28
CA ALA A 15 19.80 16.91 0.70
C ALA A 15 18.86 17.10 -0.53
N PRO A 16 17.53 16.84 -0.41
CA PRO A 16 16.62 16.99 -1.52
C PRO A 16 16.56 18.44 -1.98
N SER A 17 16.68 18.67 -3.31
CA SER A 17 16.48 19.98 -3.91
C SER A 17 15.02 20.42 -3.73
N ALA A 18 14.81 21.69 -3.39
CA ALA A 18 13.55 22.29 -2.96
C ALA A 18 12.45 22.44 -4.06
N HIS A 19 12.51 21.67 -5.16
CA HIS A 19 11.62 21.85 -6.32
C HIS A 19 10.79 20.64 -6.72
N ASP A 20 11.01 19.45 -6.15
CA ASP A 20 10.09 18.32 -6.32
C ASP A 20 9.26 18.19 -5.05
N GLY A 21 7.91 18.15 -5.20
CA GLY A 21 6.97 18.07 -4.08
C GLY A 21 7.35 16.93 -3.12
N ALA A 22 8.18 17.28 -2.12
CA ALA A 22 8.75 16.32 -1.20
C ALA A 22 7.65 15.60 -0.42
N LEU A 23 7.68 14.27 -0.43
CA LEU A 23 6.84 13.44 0.44
C LEU A 23 7.67 13.05 1.67
N THR A 24 7.06 13.10 2.84
CA THR A 24 7.61 12.54 4.08
C THR A 24 6.95 11.20 4.36
N ALA A 25 7.74 10.21 4.79
CA ALA A 25 7.23 8.90 5.14
C ALA A 25 7.04 8.81 6.66
N ARG A 26 5.82 8.44 7.08
CA ARG A 26 5.48 8.18 8.48
C ARG A 26 5.09 6.70 8.64
N MET A 27 5.72 6.01 9.59
CA MET A 27 5.37 4.63 9.93
C MET A 27 3.98 4.57 10.55
N LEU A 28 3.23 3.55 10.17
CA LEU A 28 1.94 3.21 10.80
C LEU A 28 2.15 2.17 11.90
N PRO A 29 1.15 1.94 12.78
CA PRO A 29 1.27 0.98 13.88
C PRO A 29 1.48 -0.48 13.46
N VAL A 30 1.31 -0.80 12.18
CA VAL A 30 1.50 -2.14 11.61
C VAL A 30 2.84 -2.19 10.87
N ASP A 31 3.67 -3.15 11.21
CA ASP A 31 5.07 -3.23 10.79
C ASP A 31 5.27 -3.21 9.26
N GLY A 32 5.94 -2.17 8.78
CA GLY A 32 6.31 -1.99 7.37
C GLY A 32 5.31 -1.18 6.54
N MET A 33 4.13 -0.84 7.07
CA MET A 33 3.22 0.09 6.41
C MET A 33 3.67 1.55 6.62
N LEU A 34 3.58 2.34 5.55
CA LEU A 34 3.97 3.76 5.58
C LEU A 34 2.86 4.63 4.99
N LEU A 35 2.62 5.77 5.64
CA LEU A 35 1.88 6.87 5.05
C LEU A 35 2.88 7.89 4.49
N LEU A 36 2.74 8.20 3.21
CA LEU A 36 3.50 9.26 2.56
C LEU A 36 2.64 10.52 2.52
N GLU A 37 3.14 11.58 3.14
CA GLU A 37 2.44 12.85 3.32
C GLU A 37 3.18 13.95 2.56
N PRO A 38 2.49 14.80 1.75
CA PRO A 38 3.13 15.94 1.09
C PRO A 38 3.70 16.93 2.11
N ALA A 39 4.94 17.37 1.93
CA ALA A 39 5.62 18.34 2.81
C ALA A 39 4.98 19.75 2.75
N ALA A 40 4.24 20.05 1.69
CA ALA A 40 3.43 21.24 1.53
C ALA A 40 2.21 20.90 0.65
N ARG A 41 1.14 21.73 0.66
CA ARG A 41 -0.05 21.59 -0.21
C ARG A 41 0.25 21.79 -1.72
N ALA A 42 1.45 21.48 -2.16
CA ALA A 42 1.80 21.42 -3.57
C ALA A 42 1.25 20.10 -4.13
N GLY A 43 0.49 20.19 -5.22
CA GLY A 43 -0.17 19.04 -5.84
C GLY A 43 0.78 17.87 -6.00
N CYS A 44 0.36 16.72 -5.52
CA CYS A 44 1.13 15.48 -5.59
C CYS A 44 1.51 15.19 -7.05
N GLY A 45 2.81 15.16 -7.33
CA GLY A 45 3.32 14.84 -8.67
C GLY A 45 2.78 13.49 -9.12
N LYS A 46 2.12 13.48 -10.28
CA LYS A 46 1.50 12.26 -10.85
C LYS A 46 2.54 11.23 -11.27
N ASP A 47 3.83 11.59 -11.30
CA ASP A 47 4.93 10.76 -11.81
C ASP A 47 5.45 9.72 -10.81
N GLY A 48 5.10 9.82 -9.53
CA GLY A 48 5.48 8.88 -8.46
C GLY A 48 6.95 8.89 -8.08
N ARG A 49 7.81 9.73 -8.66
CA ARG A 49 9.24 9.81 -8.31
C ARG A 49 9.44 10.23 -6.87
N ALA A 50 8.68 11.24 -6.42
CA ALA A 50 8.72 11.69 -5.03
C ALA A 50 8.37 10.55 -4.04
N ALA A 51 7.40 9.69 -4.40
CA ALA A 51 7.04 8.53 -3.61
C ALA A 51 8.16 7.47 -3.57
N CYS A 52 8.81 7.20 -4.71
CA CYS A 52 9.99 6.31 -4.73
C CYS A 52 11.10 6.82 -3.83
N HIS A 53 11.43 8.11 -3.89
CA HIS A 53 12.43 8.73 -3.02
C HIS A 53 12.06 8.59 -1.54
N ALA A 54 10.81 8.90 -1.17
CA ALA A 54 10.34 8.78 0.22
C ALA A 54 10.42 7.34 0.73
N LEU A 55 10.06 6.35 -0.10
CA LEU A 55 10.15 4.93 0.26
C LEU A 55 11.61 4.48 0.44
N VAL A 56 12.51 4.87 -0.48
CA VAL A 56 13.95 4.57 -0.37
C VAL A 56 14.55 5.19 0.90
N HIS A 57 14.23 6.44 1.20
CA HIS A 57 14.66 7.09 2.44
C HIS A 57 14.13 6.40 3.70
N ALA A 58 12.94 5.79 3.61
CA ALA A 58 12.36 4.98 4.69
C ALA A 58 12.92 3.54 4.73
N GLY A 59 13.94 3.23 3.92
CA GLY A 59 14.58 1.91 3.90
C GLY A 59 13.86 0.85 3.06
N ILE A 60 12.86 1.24 2.27
CA ILE A 60 12.12 0.31 1.40
C ILE A 60 12.85 0.20 0.06
N ALA A 61 13.29 -0.99 -0.28
CA ALA A 61 13.93 -1.29 -1.57
C ALA A 61 12.88 -1.30 -2.71
N VAL A 62 12.68 -0.16 -3.34
CA VAL A 62 11.89 -0.04 -4.57
C VAL A 62 12.81 0.27 -5.75
N THR A 63 12.54 -0.36 -6.89
CA THR A 63 13.28 -0.13 -8.13
C THR A 63 12.48 0.77 -9.07
N GLU A 64 13.12 1.31 -10.11
CA GLU A 64 12.42 2.08 -11.15
C GLU A 64 11.30 1.28 -11.84
N HIS A 65 11.36 -0.05 -11.81
CA HIS A 65 10.30 -0.93 -12.33
C HIS A 65 9.00 -0.82 -11.52
N PHE A 66 9.05 -0.42 -10.26
CA PHE A 66 7.90 -0.16 -9.40
C PHE A 66 6.89 0.81 -10.04
N MET A 67 7.37 1.75 -10.86
CA MET A 67 6.54 2.73 -11.54
C MET A 67 5.85 2.21 -12.80
N ARG A 68 6.29 1.08 -13.34
CA ARG A 68 5.77 0.52 -14.60
C ARG A 68 4.46 -0.24 -14.43
N TYR A 69 4.21 -0.78 -13.24
CA TYR A 69 3.00 -1.53 -12.94
C TYR A 69 2.01 -0.62 -12.22
N SER A 70 1.24 0.14 -12.97
CA SER A 70 0.18 0.98 -12.41
C SER A 70 -1.18 0.58 -12.96
N GLN A 71 -2.16 0.59 -12.10
CA GLN A 71 -3.57 0.39 -12.43
C GLN A 71 -4.34 1.63 -12.01
N VAL A 72 -5.17 2.14 -12.90
CA VAL A 72 -6.14 3.20 -12.61
C VAL A 72 -7.52 2.55 -12.55
N SER A 73 -8.26 2.80 -11.49
CA SER A 73 -9.60 2.27 -11.29
C SER A 73 -10.54 3.38 -10.84
N SER A 74 -11.75 3.36 -11.39
CA SER A 74 -12.81 4.33 -11.03
C SER A 74 -13.91 3.62 -10.25
N TYR A 75 -14.42 4.26 -9.22
CA TYR A 75 -15.41 3.72 -8.31
C TYR A 75 -16.54 4.71 -8.06
N GLY A 76 -17.78 4.22 -7.95
CA GLY A 76 -18.87 4.93 -7.33
C GLY A 76 -18.70 4.97 -5.81
N ARG A 77 -19.61 5.61 -5.11
CA ARG A 77 -19.58 5.71 -3.64
C ARG A 77 -19.85 4.36 -2.96
N ASN A 78 -19.23 4.14 -1.79
CA ASN A 78 -19.39 2.95 -0.94
C ASN A 78 -18.98 1.63 -1.60
N VAL A 79 -18.20 1.67 -2.68
CA VAL A 79 -17.62 0.46 -3.25
C VAL A 79 -16.48 -0.01 -2.35
N VAL A 80 -16.60 -1.23 -1.82
CA VAL A 80 -15.55 -1.92 -1.09
C VAL A 80 -14.87 -2.91 -2.03
N HIS A 81 -13.56 -2.82 -2.16
CA HIS A 81 -12.75 -3.71 -2.97
C HIS A 81 -11.65 -4.34 -2.11
N GLY A 82 -11.65 -5.64 -2.02
CA GLY A 82 -10.72 -6.42 -1.16
C GLY A 82 -11.46 -7.26 -0.12
N LEU A 83 -10.72 -7.90 0.78
CA LEU A 83 -9.27 -7.84 1.01
C LEU A 83 -8.53 -8.80 0.08
N HIS A 84 -7.49 -8.33 -0.60
CA HIS A 84 -6.74 -9.13 -1.58
C HIS A 84 -5.25 -9.13 -1.28
N CYS A 85 -4.52 -10.17 -1.74
CA CYS A 85 -3.07 -10.20 -1.82
C CYS A 85 -2.61 -11.11 -2.97
N GLN A 86 -1.32 -11.06 -3.30
CA GLN A 86 -0.66 -12.10 -4.10
C GLN A 86 0.33 -12.86 -3.24
N LEU A 87 0.27 -14.20 -3.30
CA LEU A 87 1.19 -15.09 -2.60
C LEU A 87 2.56 -15.18 -3.29
N PRO A 88 3.62 -15.62 -2.61
CA PRO A 88 4.86 -16.02 -3.25
C PRO A 88 4.61 -17.07 -4.36
N PRO A 89 5.39 -17.05 -5.46
CA PRO A 89 6.52 -16.16 -5.73
C PRO A 89 6.13 -14.78 -6.28
N CYS A 90 4.85 -14.47 -6.38
CA CYS A 90 4.32 -13.25 -7.00
C CYS A 90 3.96 -12.15 -5.99
N ALA A 91 4.35 -12.32 -4.72
CA ALA A 91 4.04 -11.35 -3.66
C ALA A 91 4.47 -9.93 -4.07
N GLN A 92 3.57 -8.97 -3.91
CA GLN A 92 3.80 -7.59 -4.35
C GLN A 92 3.48 -6.58 -3.25
N GLY A 93 4.32 -5.53 -3.18
CA GLY A 93 4.00 -4.32 -2.44
C GLY A 93 3.15 -3.39 -3.30
N ARG A 94 2.32 -2.57 -2.65
CA ARG A 94 1.41 -1.62 -3.29
C ARG A 94 1.56 -0.22 -2.73
N LEU A 95 1.51 0.76 -3.61
CA LEU A 95 1.37 2.16 -3.26
C LEU A 95 0.05 2.66 -3.81
N MET A 96 -0.86 3.01 -2.91
CA MET A 96 -2.18 3.54 -3.25
C MET A 96 -2.20 5.06 -3.17
N HIS A 97 -2.83 5.69 -4.15
CA HIS A 97 -3.03 7.13 -4.23
C HIS A 97 -4.41 7.43 -4.83
N CYS A 98 -5.12 8.42 -4.29
CA CYS A 98 -6.39 8.86 -4.82
C CYS A 98 -6.17 10.13 -5.66
N SER A 99 -6.47 10.06 -6.97
CA SER A 99 -6.28 11.18 -7.91
C SER A 99 -7.53 12.04 -8.05
N ARG A 100 -8.72 11.49 -7.71
CA ARG A 100 -9.99 12.20 -7.68
C ARG A 100 -10.90 11.60 -6.60
N GLY A 101 -11.61 12.44 -5.86
CA GLY A 101 -12.46 12.01 -4.76
C GLY A 101 -11.65 11.60 -3.52
N ALA A 102 -12.13 10.58 -2.81
CA ALA A 102 -11.50 10.04 -1.61
C ALA A 102 -11.79 8.55 -1.45
N ILE A 103 -10.83 7.85 -0.85
CA ILE A 103 -10.96 6.46 -0.40
C ILE A 103 -10.52 6.35 1.06
N TRP A 104 -11.03 5.34 1.73
CA TRP A 104 -10.42 4.78 2.92
C TRP A 104 -9.69 3.50 2.51
N ALA A 105 -8.38 3.46 2.67
CA ALA A 105 -7.52 2.36 2.26
C ALA A 105 -6.95 1.65 3.49
N VAL A 106 -6.85 0.32 3.44
CA VAL A 106 -6.42 -0.53 4.55
C VAL A 106 -5.41 -1.58 4.09
N GLY A 107 -4.45 -1.88 4.97
CA GLY A 107 -3.58 -3.04 4.89
C GLY A 107 -3.68 -3.89 6.14
N VAL A 108 -3.70 -5.22 5.98
CA VAL A 108 -3.73 -6.21 7.07
C VAL A 108 -2.50 -7.09 6.96
N ASP A 109 -1.72 -7.20 8.01
CA ASP A 109 -0.53 -8.05 8.03
C ASP A 109 -0.92 -9.54 8.11
N VAL A 110 -0.56 -10.32 7.10
CA VAL A 110 -0.78 -11.76 7.07
C VAL A 110 0.52 -12.57 6.97
N ARG A 111 1.64 -11.95 7.35
CA ARG A 111 2.95 -12.61 7.41
C ARG A 111 3.05 -13.44 8.68
N THR A 112 3.06 -14.76 8.54
CA THR A 112 3.24 -15.70 9.66
C THR A 112 4.56 -15.40 10.39
N GLY A 113 4.50 -15.22 11.70
CA GLY A 113 5.65 -14.86 12.54
C GLY A 113 5.91 -13.33 12.65
N SER A 114 5.16 -12.48 11.94
CA SER A 114 5.20 -11.04 12.16
C SER A 114 4.61 -10.67 13.52
N ARG A 115 5.18 -9.63 14.17
CA ARG A 115 4.64 -9.08 15.44
C ARG A 115 3.25 -8.48 15.27
N SER A 116 2.93 -8.01 14.07
CA SER A 116 1.65 -7.42 13.72
C SER A 116 0.72 -8.35 12.94
N PHE A 117 0.98 -9.69 12.97
CA PHE A 117 0.13 -10.66 12.30
C PHE A 117 -1.35 -10.51 12.71
N GLY A 118 -2.24 -10.41 11.72
CA GLY A 118 -3.67 -10.17 11.91
C GLY A 118 -4.04 -8.73 12.26
N GLN A 119 -3.08 -7.84 12.52
CA GLN A 119 -3.35 -6.43 12.75
C GLN A 119 -3.50 -5.67 11.44
N TRP A 120 -4.24 -4.57 11.49
CA TRP A 120 -4.48 -3.70 10.34
C TRP A 120 -4.27 -2.23 10.66
N ALA A 121 -4.02 -1.45 9.61
CA ALA A 121 -4.04 0.00 9.66
C ALA A 121 -4.76 0.55 8.43
N GLY A 122 -5.63 1.54 8.64
CA GLY A 122 -6.37 2.22 7.59
C GLY A 122 -6.08 3.70 7.55
N GLN A 123 -6.15 4.31 6.36
CA GLN A 123 -5.91 5.72 6.14
C GLN A 123 -6.86 6.28 5.07
N THR A 124 -7.32 7.51 5.28
CA THR A 124 -8.05 8.25 4.25
C THR A 124 -7.07 8.88 3.27
N LEU A 125 -7.20 8.52 2.00
CA LEU A 125 -6.44 9.09 0.88
C LEU A 125 -7.41 9.87 0.00
N SER A 126 -7.06 11.10 -0.36
CA SER A 126 -7.90 11.93 -1.23
C SER A 126 -7.05 12.77 -2.18
N ALA A 127 -7.66 13.23 -3.26
CA ALA A 127 -7.04 14.21 -4.16
C ALA A 127 -6.67 15.51 -3.44
N GLU A 128 -7.39 15.84 -2.34
CA GLU A 128 -7.18 17.03 -1.57
C GLU A 128 -6.00 16.92 -0.60
N ASN A 129 -5.87 15.78 0.12
CA ASN A 129 -4.78 15.59 1.08
C ASN A 129 -3.48 15.11 0.41
N GLY A 130 -3.55 14.53 -0.79
CA GLY A 130 -2.40 14.04 -1.53
C GLY A 130 -1.64 12.89 -0.84
N HIS A 131 -2.21 12.29 0.21
CA HIS A 131 -1.62 11.18 0.92
C HIS A 131 -1.51 9.96 0.04
N GLN A 132 -0.45 9.16 0.25
CA GLN A 132 -0.26 7.87 -0.41
C GLN A 132 0.02 6.81 0.66
N LEU A 133 -0.54 5.61 0.49
CA LEU A 133 -0.37 4.51 1.43
C LEU A 133 0.51 3.43 0.80
N TRP A 134 1.67 3.17 1.42
CA TRP A 134 2.49 2.02 1.11
C TRP A 134 2.06 0.81 1.93
N ILE A 135 1.76 -0.29 1.25
CA ILE A 135 1.42 -1.59 1.83
C ILE A 135 2.46 -2.59 1.31
N PRO A 136 3.30 -3.18 2.18
CA PRO A 136 4.38 -4.09 1.77
C PRO A 136 3.86 -5.44 1.26
N PRO A 137 4.73 -6.26 0.62
CA PRO A 137 4.41 -7.66 0.32
C PRO A 137 4.05 -8.43 1.61
N GLY A 138 3.14 -9.38 1.51
CA GLY A 138 2.69 -10.15 2.67
C GLY A 138 1.53 -9.52 3.44
N PHE A 139 0.89 -8.53 2.83
CA PHE A 139 -0.31 -7.89 3.37
C PHE A 139 -1.52 -8.14 2.48
N LEU A 140 -2.68 -8.33 3.11
CA LEU A 140 -3.95 -8.07 2.45
C LEU A 140 -4.13 -6.56 2.31
N HIS A 141 -4.75 -6.13 1.23
CA HIS A 141 -5.09 -4.74 0.98
C HIS A 141 -6.54 -4.62 0.56
N GLY A 142 -7.14 -3.50 0.90
CA GLY A 142 -8.48 -3.15 0.48
C GLY A 142 -8.71 -1.66 0.49
N LEU A 143 -9.82 -1.25 -0.07
CA LEU A 143 -10.28 0.14 -0.05
C LEU A 143 -11.81 0.21 0.03
N CYS A 144 -12.30 1.36 0.52
CA CYS A 144 -13.68 1.77 0.41
C CYS A 144 -13.72 3.17 -0.21
N SER A 145 -14.46 3.33 -1.31
CA SER A 145 -14.66 4.65 -1.92
C SER A 145 -15.64 5.48 -1.10
N LEU A 146 -15.27 6.73 -0.81
CA LEU A 146 -16.05 7.65 0.04
C LEU A 146 -16.92 8.61 -0.77
N HIS A 147 -16.58 8.84 -2.03
CA HIS A 147 -17.28 9.76 -2.92
C HIS A 147 -17.67 9.06 -4.23
N GLU A 148 -18.64 9.65 -4.94
CA GLU A 148 -18.88 9.32 -6.34
C GLU A 148 -17.68 9.74 -7.21
N ASP A 149 -17.51 9.13 -8.37
CA ASP A 149 -16.42 9.43 -9.31
C ASP A 149 -15.01 9.40 -8.68
N THR A 150 -14.79 8.51 -7.73
CA THR A 150 -13.49 8.33 -7.09
C THR A 150 -12.54 7.60 -8.04
N GLU A 151 -11.34 8.17 -8.26
CA GLU A 151 -10.29 7.56 -9.06
C GLU A 151 -9.06 7.23 -8.21
N VAL A 152 -8.62 5.98 -8.29
CA VAL A 152 -7.50 5.43 -7.52
C VAL A 152 -6.40 4.99 -8.46
N ILE A 153 -5.18 5.41 -8.17
CA ILE A 153 -3.96 4.93 -8.83
C ILE A 153 -3.26 3.98 -7.86
N CYS A 154 -3.09 2.75 -8.27
CA CYS A 154 -2.35 1.74 -7.51
C CYS A 154 -1.08 1.35 -8.28
N ARG A 155 0.09 1.53 -7.67
CA ARG A 155 1.39 1.09 -8.22
C ARG A 155 1.85 -0.17 -7.51
N HIS A 156 2.45 -1.08 -8.27
CA HIS A 156 2.79 -2.42 -7.80
C HIS A 156 4.28 -2.70 -8.01
N THR A 157 4.90 -3.43 -7.08
CA THR A 157 6.31 -3.84 -7.20
C THR A 157 6.52 -4.99 -8.19
N ARG A 158 5.45 -5.71 -8.54
CA ARG A 158 5.44 -6.83 -9.49
C ARG A 158 4.17 -6.81 -10.34
N PRO A 159 4.14 -7.48 -11.49
CA PRO A 159 2.93 -7.60 -12.31
C PRO A 159 1.83 -8.37 -11.59
N SER A 160 0.58 -8.15 -12.02
CA SER A 160 -0.56 -8.96 -11.59
C SER A 160 -0.40 -10.41 -12.04
N ALA A 161 -0.66 -11.35 -11.13
CA ALA A 161 -0.60 -12.78 -11.36
C ALA A 161 -1.83 -13.46 -10.75
N PRO A 162 -2.91 -13.67 -11.54
CA PRO A 162 -4.17 -14.22 -11.05
C PRO A 162 -4.04 -15.58 -10.34
N SER A 163 -3.10 -16.42 -10.76
CA SER A 163 -2.83 -17.72 -10.11
C SER A 163 -2.34 -17.59 -8.67
N CYS A 164 -1.67 -16.48 -8.35
CA CYS A 164 -1.16 -16.18 -7.00
C CYS A 164 -2.15 -15.35 -6.17
N GLU A 165 -3.23 -14.86 -6.76
CA GLU A 165 -4.19 -13.99 -6.08
C GLU A 165 -5.00 -14.76 -5.04
N ARG A 166 -5.19 -14.13 -3.89
CA ARG A 166 -6.02 -14.61 -2.79
C ARG A 166 -6.87 -13.47 -2.25
N ALA A 167 -8.04 -13.84 -1.76
CA ALA A 167 -8.98 -12.91 -1.17
C ALA A 167 -9.44 -13.40 0.20
N ILE A 168 -9.77 -12.49 1.08
CA ILE A 168 -10.44 -12.72 2.36
C ILE A 168 -11.65 -11.80 2.40
N ARG A 169 -12.71 -12.28 3.04
CA ARG A 169 -13.93 -11.52 3.27
C ARG A 169 -13.60 -10.17 3.89
N TRP A 170 -14.09 -9.10 3.28
CA TRP A 170 -13.81 -7.73 3.71
C TRP A 170 -14.26 -7.43 5.14
N ASN A 171 -15.43 -7.95 5.58
CA ASN A 171 -16.02 -7.80 6.91
C ASN A 171 -15.74 -9.00 7.81
N ASP A 172 -14.58 -9.64 7.69
CA ASP A 172 -14.19 -10.78 8.51
C ASP A 172 -14.11 -10.39 9.99
N GLY A 173 -14.87 -11.10 10.84
CA GLY A 173 -14.98 -10.78 12.27
C GLY A 173 -13.71 -11.06 13.08
N ILE A 174 -12.77 -11.89 12.58
CA ILE A 174 -11.48 -12.16 13.23
C ILE A 174 -10.55 -10.98 13.00
N LEU A 175 -10.51 -10.45 11.77
CA LEU A 175 -9.71 -9.29 11.42
C LEU A 175 -10.29 -8.01 12.03
N GLY A 176 -11.61 -7.91 12.14
CA GLY A 176 -12.29 -6.78 12.78
C GLY A 176 -11.92 -5.43 12.17
N VAL A 177 -11.76 -5.38 10.84
CA VAL A 177 -11.44 -4.13 10.13
C VAL A 177 -12.59 -3.15 10.27
N ASP A 178 -12.30 -1.94 10.75
CA ASP A 178 -13.30 -0.89 11.00
C ASP A 178 -13.55 -0.07 9.72
N TRP A 179 -14.41 -0.62 8.86
CA TRP A 179 -14.76 -0.01 7.59
C TRP A 179 -15.68 1.20 7.77
N PRO A 180 -15.55 2.25 6.93
CA PRO A 180 -16.41 3.44 7.00
C PRO A 180 -17.84 3.20 6.47
N VAL A 181 -18.22 1.96 6.21
CA VAL A 181 -19.53 1.54 5.71
C VAL A 181 -20.01 0.29 6.43
N THR A 182 -21.32 0.17 6.59
CA THR A 182 -21.95 -1.05 7.09
C THR A 182 -22.19 -2.06 5.97
N ASP A 183 -22.47 -3.32 6.31
CA ASP A 183 -22.80 -4.38 5.35
C ASP A 183 -23.95 -4.00 4.40
N ARG A 184 -24.91 -3.18 4.87
CA ARG A 184 -26.04 -2.74 4.06
C ARG A 184 -25.68 -1.62 3.08
N GLN A 185 -24.62 -0.89 3.34
CA GLN A 185 -24.18 0.25 2.52
C GLN A 185 -23.10 -0.14 1.53
N ALA A 186 -22.35 -1.21 1.82
CA ALA A 186 -21.24 -1.65 0.99
C ALA A 186 -21.72 -2.16 -0.37
N VAL A 187 -21.08 -1.68 -1.42
CA VAL A 187 -21.22 -2.18 -2.79
C VAL A 187 -20.02 -3.05 -3.09
N LEU A 188 -20.24 -4.33 -3.35
CA LEU A 188 -19.17 -5.31 -3.53
C LEU A 188 -19.08 -5.80 -4.98
N PHE A 189 -17.86 -6.13 -5.40
CA PHE A 189 -17.70 -7.00 -6.55
C PHE A 189 -18.15 -8.43 -6.19
N PRO A 190 -18.70 -9.21 -7.14
CA PRO A 190 -19.18 -10.57 -6.85
C PRO A 190 -18.11 -11.48 -6.23
N SER A 191 -16.86 -11.35 -6.64
CA SER A 191 -15.72 -12.10 -6.10
C SER A 191 -15.46 -11.78 -4.60
N ASP A 192 -15.59 -10.51 -4.22
CA ASP A 192 -15.31 -10.05 -2.86
C ASP A 192 -16.40 -10.50 -1.89
N GLY A 193 -17.65 -10.55 -2.37
CA GLY A 193 -18.79 -11.05 -1.60
C GLY A 193 -18.74 -12.55 -1.30
N GLN A 194 -17.96 -13.34 -2.08
CA GLN A 194 -17.80 -14.79 -1.93
C GLN A 194 -16.46 -15.19 -1.30
N ALA A 195 -15.63 -14.21 -0.92
CA ALA A 195 -14.32 -14.49 -0.37
C ALA A 195 -14.39 -15.28 0.96
N PRO A 196 -13.44 -16.22 1.22
CA PRO A 196 -13.41 -17.04 2.43
C PRO A 196 -13.11 -16.19 3.68
N SER A 197 -13.35 -16.80 4.85
CA SER A 197 -12.96 -16.21 6.14
C SER A 197 -11.45 -16.33 6.37
N PHE A 198 -10.91 -15.43 7.18
CA PHE A 198 -9.51 -15.39 7.62
C PHE A 198 -9.07 -16.66 8.36
N SER A 199 -9.96 -17.34 9.06
CA SER A 199 -9.68 -18.62 9.73
C SER A 199 -9.12 -19.71 8.80
N ASN A 200 -9.30 -19.56 7.49
CA ASN A 200 -8.85 -20.51 6.48
C ASN A 200 -7.45 -20.18 5.89
N VAL A 201 -6.69 -19.24 6.50
CA VAL A 201 -5.54 -18.58 5.89
C VAL A 201 -4.21 -18.82 6.66
N ILE A 202 -4.12 -19.85 7.45
CA ILE A 202 -3.07 -20.01 8.47
C ILE A 202 -1.63 -20.04 7.92
N ASP A 203 -1.41 -20.34 6.61
CA ASP A 203 -0.07 -20.61 6.07
C ASP A 203 0.29 -19.84 4.78
N TRP A 204 -0.22 -18.63 4.59
CA TRP A 204 -0.02 -17.94 3.32
C TRP A 204 1.37 -17.32 3.15
N PHE A 205 1.93 -16.74 4.20
CA PHE A 205 3.24 -16.10 4.17
C PHE A 205 4.07 -16.52 5.39
N PHE A 206 5.13 -17.27 5.16
CA PHE A 206 6.12 -17.52 6.21
C PHE A 206 7.11 -16.33 6.24
N CYS A 207 7.34 -15.76 7.43
CA CYS A 207 8.46 -14.85 7.66
C CYS A 207 9.74 -15.70 7.67
N SER A 208 10.56 -15.61 6.63
CA SER A 208 11.92 -16.18 6.58
C SER A 208 12.91 -15.21 7.21
#